data_cc16d85d017b463bbc37c4aea19f4606
#
_entry.id   cc16d85d017b463bbc37c4aea19f4606
#
_cell.length_a   1.000
_cell.length_b   1.000
_cell.length_c   1.000
_cell.angle_alpha   90.00
_cell.angle_beta   90.00
_cell.angle_gamma   90.00
#
_symmetry.space_group_name_H-M   'P 1'
#
loop_
_entity.id
_entity.type
_entity.pdbx_description
1 polymer ?
#
loop_
_entity_poly.entity_id
_entity_poly.type
_entity_poly.pdbx_seq_one_letter_code
_entity_poly.pdbx_strand_id
1 'polypeptide(L)'
;MNPVSILIHSGAPNDAKLFDEIMENLQKRRIIQKGDILIFDKGYYSYKNYQLGISKYKIVPFIFPKDNFKRTKLNDQLSYPLQVFKKTKKILVQKQFYKNLKHELLKKLDNWQKFRPIRGKIEDFFKLLKQGLNLRVIHKYTPKSVAKTVYLNVFLGALIISQGFYSKTAIQQLSEN
;
A
#
# COMPACT_ATOMS: atom_id res chain seq x y z
N MET A 1 11.35 2.47 -8.35
CA MET A 1 10.42 2.28 -7.20
C MET A 1 11.03 1.20 -6.32
N ASN A 2 11.38 1.51 -5.07
CA ASN A 2 12.03 0.57 -4.17
C ASN A 2 11.05 0.08 -3.10
N PRO A 3 11.03 -1.22 -2.78
CA PRO A 3 10.22 -1.75 -1.69
C PRO A 3 10.73 -1.22 -0.34
N VAL A 4 9.83 -0.72 0.49
CA VAL A 4 10.17 -0.17 1.81
C VAL A 4 9.75 -1.07 2.97
N SER A 5 8.85 -2.00 2.72
CA SER A 5 8.39 -2.98 3.69
C SER A 5 7.85 -4.23 3.00
N ILE A 6 7.97 -5.37 3.66
CA ILE A 6 7.49 -6.67 3.22
C ILE A 6 6.87 -7.38 4.40
N LEU A 7 5.68 -7.93 4.21
CA LEU A 7 5.06 -8.88 5.11
C LEU A 7 4.94 -10.23 4.41
N ILE A 8 5.24 -11.29 5.12
CA ILE A 8 5.20 -12.67 4.61
C ILE A 8 4.18 -13.44 5.44
N HIS A 9 3.17 -13.97 4.76
CA HIS A 9 2.13 -14.78 5.37
C HIS A 9 2.11 -16.19 4.76
N SER A 10 1.69 -17.17 5.53
CA SER A 10 1.37 -18.49 5.02
C SER A 10 0.01 -18.45 4.31
N GLY A 11 -0.09 -19.11 3.16
CA GLY A 11 -1.33 -19.16 2.37
C GLY A 11 -1.60 -17.86 1.58
N ALA A 12 -2.87 -17.62 1.29
CA ALA A 12 -3.32 -16.43 0.54
C ALA A 12 -4.36 -15.65 1.39
N PRO A 13 -3.93 -14.90 2.40
CA PRO A 13 -4.84 -14.09 3.21
C PRO A 13 -5.50 -13.01 2.36
N ASN A 14 -6.70 -12.60 2.75
CA ASN A 14 -7.40 -11.50 2.09
C ASN A 14 -6.67 -10.17 2.39
N ASP A 15 -6.21 -9.49 1.36
CA ASP A 15 -5.45 -8.23 1.47
C ASP A 15 -6.17 -7.17 2.32
N ALA A 16 -7.50 -7.10 2.23
CA ALA A 16 -8.26 -6.13 3.01
C ALA A 16 -8.12 -6.33 4.53
N LYS A 17 -7.84 -7.54 4.99
CA LYS A 17 -7.60 -7.85 6.41
C LYS A 17 -6.17 -7.48 6.84
N LEU A 18 -5.23 -7.45 5.91
CA LEU A 18 -3.82 -7.12 6.18
C LEU A 18 -3.55 -5.62 6.25
N PHE A 19 -4.53 -4.77 5.92
CA PHE A 19 -4.35 -3.32 5.90
C PHE A 19 -3.83 -2.76 7.22
N ASP A 20 -4.43 -3.16 8.33
CA ASP A 20 -4.05 -2.64 9.67
C ASP A 20 -2.63 -3.09 10.04
N GLU A 21 -2.28 -4.35 9.77
CA GLU A 21 -0.95 -4.90 10.05
C GLU A 21 0.16 -4.19 9.22
N ILE A 22 -0.08 -3.97 7.93
CA ILE A 22 0.85 -3.22 7.07
C ILE A 22 1.03 -1.80 7.60
N MET A 23 -0.06 -1.13 7.94
CA MET A 23 -0.02 0.23 8.44
C MET A 23 0.71 0.35 9.78
N GLU A 24 0.52 -0.60 10.71
CA GLU A 24 1.24 -0.66 11.97
C GLU A 24 2.74 -0.88 11.75
N ASN A 25 3.12 -1.78 10.83
CA ASN A 25 4.51 -2.00 10.47
C ASN A 25 5.18 -0.72 9.93
N LEU A 26 4.52 -0.04 8.98
CA LEU A 26 5.02 1.21 8.42
C LEU A 26 5.14 2.32 9.47
N GLN A 27 4.17 2.43 10.36
CA GLN A 27 4.18 3.42 11.44
C GLN A 27 5.27 3.13 12.47
N LYS A 28 5.41 1.87 12.92
CA LYS A 28 6.46 1.43 13.85
C LYS A 28 7.85 1.71 13.30
N ARG A 29 8.05 1.53 12.01
CA ARG A 29 9.31 1.81 11.31
C ARG A 29 9.49 3.28 10.93
N ARG A 30 8.55 4.16 11.28
CA ARG A 30 8.56 5.59 10.97
C ARG A 30 8.68 5.90 9.47
N ILE A 31 8.15 5.01 8.62
CA ILE A 31 8.16 5.16 7.15
C ILE A 31 7.07 6.14 6.72
N ILE A 32 5.94 6.16 7.42
CA ILE A 32 4.79 7.01 7.11
C ILE A 32 4.65 8.14 8.11
N GLN A 33 4.19 9.28 7.61
CA GLN A 33 3.90 10.49 8.38
C GLN A 33 2.43 10.91 8.25
N LYS A 34 1.98 11.78 9.15
CA LYS A 34 0.62 12.34 9.08
C LYS A 34 0.47 13.19 7.82
N GLY A 35 -0.59 12.93 7.07
CA GLY A 35 -0.87 13.62 5.81
C GLY A 35 -0.36 12.90 4.56
N ASP A 36 0.44 11.85 4.70
CA ASP A 36 0.92 11.08 3.56
C ASP A 36 -0.22 10.47 2.75
N ILE A 37 0.02 10.38 1.45
CA ILE A 37 -0.88 9.73 0.51
C ILE A 37 -0.31 8.36 0.19
N LEU A 38 -0.99 7.30 0.61
CA LEU A 38 -0.62 5.93 0.30
C LEU A 38 -1.58 5.33 -0.71
N ILE A 39 -1.01 4.71 -1.74
CA ILE A 39 -1.77 4.07 -2.82
C ILE A 39 -1.78 2.57 -2.59
N PHE A 40 -2.98 1.98 -2.54
CA PHE A 40 -3.20 0.56 -2.33
C PHE A 40 -3.93 -0.05 -3.51
N ASP A 41 -3.63 -1.31 -3.81
CA ASP A 41 -4.38 -2.08 -4.81
C ASP A 41 -5.84 -2.30 -4.36
N LYS A 42 -6.71 -2.61 -5.32
CA LYS A 42 -8.13 -2.89 -5.06
C LYS A 42 -8.38 -4.10 -4.15
N GLY A 43 -7.38 -4.97 -3.95
CA GLY A 43 -7.42 -6.06 -2.98
C GLY A 43 -7.63 -5.57 -1.54
N TYR A 44 -7.11 -4.39 -1.21
CA TYR A 44 -7.28 -3.73 0.10
C TYR A 44 -8.63 -3.03 0.27
N TYR A 45 -9.49 -3.03 -0.76
CA TYR A 45 -10.74 -2.30 -0.74
C TYR A 45 -11.67 -2.74 0.39
N SER A 46 -11.96 -1.80 1.29
CA SER A 46 -12.97 -1.88 2.35
C SER A 46 -13.27 -0.47 2.84
N TYR A 47 -14.53 -0.16 3.07
CA TYR A 47 -14.91 1.13 3.67
C TYR A 47 -14.25 1.33 5.05
N LYS A 48 -14.07 0.23 5.82
CA LYS A 48 -13.35 0.23 7.09
C LYS A 48 -11.89 0.67 6.92
N ASN A 49 -11.20 0.22 5.85
CA ASN A 49 -9.80 0.56 5.61
C ASN A 49 -9.62 2.04 5.25
N TYR A 50 -10.53 2.63 4.48
CA TYR A 50 -10.55 4.08 4.28
C TYR A 50 -10.70 4.83 5.61
N GLN A 51 -11.62 4.37 6.47
CA GLN A 51 -11.84 4.99 7.77
C GLN A 51 -10.61 4.84 8.69
N LEU A 52 -10.01 3.65 8.78
CA LEU A 52 -8.81 3.40 9.56
C LEU A 52 -7.64 4.28 9.10
N GLY A 53 -7.39 4.37 7.80
CA GLY A 53 -6.34 5.21 7.25
C GLY A 53 -6.48 6.67 7.70
N ILE A 54 -7.66 7.24 7.60
CA ILE A 54 -7.89 8.63 8.00
C ILE A 54 -7.94 8.77 9.54
N SER A 55 -8.68 7.92 10.25
CA SER A 55 -8.96 8.12 11.68
C SER A 55 -7.80 7.66 12.58
N LYS A 56 -7.22 6.48 12.32
CA LYS A 56 -6.14 5.88 13.13
C LYS A 56 -4.78 6.39 12.67
N TYR A 57 -4.46 6.23 11.38
CA TYR A 57 -3.14 6.48 10.83
C TYR A 57 -2.90 7.91 10.37
N LYS A 58 -3.96 8.73 10.25
CA LYS A 58 -3.87 10.14 9.84
C LYS A 58 -3.26 10.35 8.46
N ILE A 59 -3.55 9.43 7.53
CA ILE A 59 -3.09 9.45 6.14
C ILE A 59 -4.26 9.56 5.16
N VAL A 60 -3.97 9.76 3.88
CA VAL A 60 -4.93 9.63 2.77
C VAL A 60 -4.76 8.22 2.16
N PRO A 61 -5.58 7.23 2.54
CA PRO A 61 -5.48 5.86 2.03
C PRO A 61 -6.19 5.76 0.68
N PHE A 62 -5.49 6.07 -0.40
CA PHE A 62 -6.05 5.90 -1.73
C PHE A 62 -6.05 4.42 -2.12
N ILE A 63 -7.18 3.74 -1.98
CA ILE A 63 -7.38 2.34 -2.38
C ILE A 63 -8.17 2.35 -3.69
N PHE A 64 -7.69 1.63 -4.72
CA PHE A 64 -8.42 1.54 -5.98
C PHE A 64 -9.83 1.00 -5.74
N PRO A 65 -10.88 1.70 -6.23
CA PRO A 65 -12.25 1.30 -5.99
C PRO A 65 -12.59 0.00 -6.75
N LYS A 66 -13.51 -0.79 -6.18
CA LYS A 66 -14.18 -1.89 -6.88
C LYS A 66 -15.43 -1.38 -7.61
N ASP A 67 -15.97 -2.19 -8.52
CA ASP A 67 -17.14 -1.83 -9.33
C ASP A 67 -18.39 -1.51 -8.48
N ASN A 68 -18.47 -2.11 -7.28
CA ASN A 68 -19.54 -1.85 -6.30
C ASN A 68 -19.27 -0.65 -5.36
N PHE A 69 -18.27 0.17 -5.65
CA PHE A 69 -17.96 1.35 -4.84
C PHE A 69 -19.08 2.38 -4.89
N LYS A 70 -19.54 2.80 -3.70
CA LYS A 70 -20.55 3.87 -3.54
C LYS A 70 -19.94 5.03 -2.75
N ARG A 71 -19.77 6.17 -3.43
CA ARG A 71 -19.20 7.39 -2.83
C ARG A 71 -20.01 7.90 -1.64
N THR A 72 -21.34 7.82 -1.72
CA THR A 72 -22.24 8.21 -0.62
C THR A 72 -21.96 7.40 0.63
N LYS A 73 -21.88 6.07 0.52
CA LYS A 73 -21.55 5.18 1.64
C LYS A 73 -20.20 5.49 2.26
N LEU A 74 -19.18 5.80 1.45
CA LEU A 74 -17.87 6.22 1.95
C LEU A 74 -18.00 7.56 2.71
N ASN A 75 -18.71 8.51 2.14
CA ASN A 75 -18.90 9.82 2.76
C ASN A 75 -19.57 9.72 4.13
N ASP A 76 -20.59 8.87 4.25
CA ASP A 76 -21.30 8.60 5.51
C ASP A 76 -20.38 7.93 6.53
N GLN A 77 -19.64 6.91 6.11
CA GLN A 77 -18.66 6.22 6.95
C GLN A 77 -17.59 7.17 7.49
N LEU A 78 -17.12 8.11 6.68
CA LEU A 78 -16.12 9.11 7.05
C LEU A 78 -16.70 10.32 7.80
N SER A 79 -18.02 10.45 7.87
CA SER A 79 -18.66 11.55 8.61
C SER A 79 -18.83 11.25 10.08
N TYR A 80 -18.95 9.97 10.44
CA TYR A 80 -19.18 9.52 11.81
C TYR A 80 -18.14 10.03 12.84
N PRO A 81 -16.83 9.98 12.62
CA PRO A 81 -15.84 10.47 13.58
C PRO A 81 -15.90 11.97 13.83
N LEU A 82 -16.47 12.76 12.90
CA LEU A 82 -16.56 14.22 13.03
C LEU A 82 -17.66 14.66 14.01
N GLN A 83 -18.63 13.79 14.30
CA GLN A 83 -19.75 14.07 15.19
C GLN A 83 -19.38 13.91 16.68
N VAL A 84 -18.35 13.13 16.99
CA VAL A 84 -17.98 12.74 18.36
C VAL A 84 -17.05 13.75 19.04
N PHE A 85 -16.49 14.73 18.34
CA PHE A 85 -15.53 15.66 18.89
C PHE A 85 -16.15 16.81 19.70
N LYS A 86 -15.82 16.89 21.00
CA LYS A 86 -16.15 18.04 21.86
C LYS A 86 -15.39 19.31 21.43
N LYS A 87 -15.95 20.50 21.73
CA LYS A 87 -15.46 21.81 21.24
C LYS A 87 -14.26 22.37 22.04
N THR A 88 -13.05 21.85 21.87
CA THR A 88 -11.82 22.51 22.37
C THR A 88 -10.93 22.96 21.19
N LYS A 89 -10.07 24.02 21.37
CA LYS A 89 -9.17 24.51 20.29
C LYS A 89 -8.35 23.38 19.67
N LYS A 90 -7.76 22.49 20.46
CA LYS A 90 -6.97 21.34 20.01
C LYS A 90 -7.80 20.40 19.14
N ILE A 91 -9.05 20.21 19.46
CA ILE A 91 -10.00 19.35 18.74
C ILE A 91 -10.44 20.01 17.45
N LEU A 92 -10.60 21.32 17.41
CA LEU A 92 -10.90 22.05 16.16
C LEU A 92 -9.82 21.86 15.11
N VAL A 93 -8.54 21.96 15.50
CA VAL A 93 -7.39 21.70 14.60
C VAL A 93 -7.40 20.26 14.10
N GLN A 94 -7.63 19.28 14.98
CA GLN A 94 -7.75 17.87 14.57
C GLN A 94 -8.94 17.62 13.64
N LYS A 95 -10.08 18.26 13.91
CA LYS A 95 -11.26 18.17 13.06
C LYS A 95 -11.00 18.75 11.67
N GLN A 96 -10.31 19.89 11.58
CA GLN A 96 -9.96 20.49 10.30
C GLN A 96 -8.99 19.60 9.53
N PHE A 97 -7.97 19.05 10.19
CA PHE A 97 -7.03 18.12 9.58
C PHE A 97 -7.74 16.87 9.03
N TYR A 98 -8.66 16.28 9.81
CA TYR A 98 -9.47 15.15 9.36
C TYR A 98 -10.33 15.50 8.14
N LYS A 99 -10.95 16.68 8.12
CA LYS A 99 -11.73 17.17 6.97
C LYS A 99 -10.85 17.29 5.72
N ASN A 100 -9.62 17.78 5.87
CA ASN A 100 -8.68 17.92 4.77
C ASN A 100 -8.29 16.54 4.19
N LEU A 101 -7.96 15.57 5.05
CA LEU A 101 -7.67 14.19 4.61
C LEU A 101 -8.85 13.57 3.86
N LYS A 102 -10.07 13.73 4.41
CA LYS A 102 -11.30 13.26 3.76
C LYS A 102 -11.49 13.89 2.39
N HIS A 103 -11.33 15.22 2.30
CA HIS A 103 -11.46 15.96 1.04
C HIS A 103 -10.46 15.47 0.00
N GLU A 104 -9.17 15.34 0.37
CA GLU A 104 -8.12 14.85 -0.50
C GLU A 104 -8.39 13.41 -0.98
N LEU A 105 -8.87 12.53 -0.09
CA LEU A 105 -9.24 11.17 -0.46
C LEU A 105 -10.36 11.18 -1.52
N LEU A 106 -11.44 11.90 -1.28
CA LEU A 106 -12.58 11.96 -2.20
C LEU A 106 -12.17 12.53 -3.56
N LYS A 107 -11.38 13.62 -3.58
CA LYS A 107 -10.83 14.22 -4.81
C LYS A 107 -10.00 13.23 -5.63
N LYS A 108 -9.19 12.40 -4.97
CA LYS A 108 -8.38 11.37 -5.64
C LYS A 108 -9.24 10.22 -6.15
N LEU A 109 -10.25 9.80 -5.40
CA LEU A 109 -11.19 8.76 -5.83
C LEU A 109 -12.03 9.19 -7.04
N ASP A 110 -12.43 10.47 -7.12
CA ASP A 110 -13.12 11.01 -8.29
C ASP A 110 -12.25 10.97 -9.56
N ASN A 111 -10.93 11.03 -9.40
CA ASN A 111 -9.95 11.03 -10.48
C ASN A 111 -9.06 9.76 -10.48
N TRP A 112 -9.57 8.64 -9.98
CA TRP A 112 -8.78 7.43 -9.75
C TRP A 112 -8.05 6.88 -10.98
N GLN A 113 -8.58 7.11 -12.16
CA GLN A 113 -7.99 6.65 -13.42
C GLN A 113 -6.58 7.24 -13.65
N LYS A 114 -6.32 8.46 -13.19
CA LYS A 114 -4.99 9.11 -13.27
C LYS A 114 -3.89 8.35 -12.52
N PHE A 115 -4.26 7.49 -11.59
CA PHE A 115 -3.32 6.71 -10.77
C PHE A 115 -3.05 5.30 -11.32
N ARG A 116 -3.75 4.87 -12.38
CA ARG A 116 -3.53 3.56 -13.03
C ARG A 116 -2.07 3.27 -13.41
N PRO A 117 -1.29 4.22 -13.97
CA PRO A 117 0.10 3.96 -14.34
C PRO A 117 0.99 3.57 -13.17
N ILE A 118 0.67 4.05 -11.95
CA ILE A 118 1.44 3.70 -10.73
C ILE A 118 1.28 2.22 -10.41
N ARG A 119 0.08 1.65 -10.63
CA ARG A 119 -0.18 0.22 -10.46
C ARG A 119 0.70 -0.63 -11.39
N GLY A 120 0.83 -0.23 -12.65
CA GLY A 120 1.69 -0.92 -13.62
C GLY A 120 3.13 -1.07 -13.13
N LYS A 121 3.70 -0.02 -12.52
CA LYS A 121 5.06 -0.06 -11.96
C LYS A 121 5.21 -1.08 -10.81
N ILE A 122 4.16 -1.29 -10.00
CA ILE A 122 4.15 -2.29 -8.93
C ILE A 122 4.08 -3.70 -9.55
N GLU A 123 3.24 -3.89 -10.56
CA GLU A 123 3.14 -5.16 -11.29
C GLU A 123 4.45 -5.53 -11.97
N ASP A 124 5.17 -4.56 -12.55
CA ASP A 124 6.48 -4.77 -13.16
C ASP A 124 7.52 -5.22 -12.13
N PHE A 125 7.50 -4.65 -10.92
CA PHE A 125 8.35 -5.13 -9.84
C PHE A 125 8.06 -6.59 -9.47
N PHE A 126 6.79 -6.98 -9.35
CA PHE A 126 6.43 -8.37 -9.08
C PHE A 126 6.79 -9.32 -10.24
N LYS A 127 6.71 -8.86 -11.49
CA LYS A 127 7.19 -9.64 -12.65
C LYS A 127 8.70 -9.85 -12.56
N LEU A 128 9.46 -8.82 -12.22
CA LEU A 128 10.90 -8.92 -11.98
C LEU A 128 11.22 -10.00 -10.95
N LEU A 129 10.59 -9.96 -9.78
CA LEU A 129 10.80 -10.95 -8.72
C LEU A 129 10.44 -12.37 -9.16
N LYS A 130 9.27 -12.54 -9.79
CA LYS A 130 8.74 -13.87 -10.15
C LYS A 130 9.44 -14.49 -11.35
N GLN A 131 9.75 -13.69 -12.37
CA GLN A 131 10.30 -14.17 -13.66
C GLN A 131 11.80 -13.98 -13.75
N GLY A 132 12.33 -12.85 -13.28
CA GLY A 132 13.74 -12.52 -13.32
C GLY A 132 14.54 -13.22 -12.20
N LEU A 133 14.01 -13.19 -10.97
CA LEU A 133 14.69 -13.75 -9.79
C LEU A 133 14.08 -15.09 -9.32
N ASN A 134 13.29 -15.74 -10.17
CA ASN A 134 12.68 -17.06 -9.93
C ASN A 134 11.93 -17.21 -8.59
N LEU A 135 11.32 -16.15 -8.09
CA LEU A 135 10.54 -16.17 -6.85
C LEU A 135 9.15 -16.82 -7.02
N ARG A 136 8.84 -17.35 -8.21
CA ARG A 136 7.57 -18.01 -8.50
C ARG A 136 7.39 -19.31 -7.72
N VAL A 137 8.47 -20.06 -7.53
CA VAL A 137 8.49 -21.32 -6.79
C VAL A 137 9.64 -21.27 -5.79
N ILE A 138 9.32 -21.45 -4.51
CA ILE A 138 10.32 -21.43 -3.43
C ILE A 138 10.50 -22.85 -2.93
N HIS A 139 11.63 -23.49 -3.30
CA HIS A 139 12.01 -24.81 -2.83
C HIS A 139 12.67 -24.74 -1.45
N LYS A 140 11.90 -24.35 -0.43
CA LYS A 140 12.35 -24.25 0.97
C LYS A 140 11.30 -24.82 1.91
N TYR A 141 11.76 -25.55 2.92
CA TYR A 141 10.89 -26.35 3.78
C TYR A 141 10.55 -25.68 5.12
N THR A 142 11.25 -24.63 5.50
CA THR A 142 10.98 -23.94 6.77
C THR A 142 10.52 -22.50 6.55
N PRO A 143 9.60 -21.98 7.38
CA PRO A 143 9.18 -20.57 7.29
C PRO A 143 10.35 -19.59 7.33
N LYS A 144 11.38 -19.88 8.13
CA LYS A 144 12.58 -19.05 8.25
C LYS A 144 13.40 -19.03 6.95
N SER A 145 13.56 -20.17 6.27
CA SER A 145 14.30 -20.19 4.99
C SER A 145 13.49 -19.59 3.84
N VAL A 146 12.16 -19.75 3.85
CA VAL A 146 11.27 -19.04 2.92
C VAL A 146 11.43 -17.54 3.10
N ALA A 147 11.32 -17.04 4.33
CA ALA A 147 11.45 -15.61 4.63
C ALA A 147 12.81 -15.05 4.18
N LYS A 148 13.92 -15.74 4.50
CA LYS A 148 15.26 -15.33 4.04
C LYS A 148 15.34 -15.22 2.51
N THR A 149 14.80 -16.21 1.79
CA THR A 149 14.81 -16.22 0.32
C THR A 149 13.98 -15.05 -0.23
N VAL A 150 12.80 -14.79 0.31
CA VAL A 150 11.96 -13.67 -0.12
C VAL A 150 12.66 -12.33 0.13
N TYR A 151 13.20 -12.11 1.34
CA TYR A 151 13.89 -10.86 1.67
C TYR A 151 15.10 -10.62 0.78
N LEU A 152 15.92 -11.66 0.52
CA LEU A 152 17.08 -11.56 -0.34
C LEU A 152 16.68 -11.19 -1.78
N ASN A 153 15.67 -11.87 -2.34
CA ASN A 153 15.22 -11.59 -3.70
C ASN A 153 14.60 -10.19 -3.83
N VAL A 154 13.83 -9.73 -2.83
CA VAL A 154 13.27 -8.38 -2.86
C VAL A 154 14.38 -7.33 -2.72
N PHE A 155 15.38 -7.56 -1.89
CA PHE A 155 16.54 -6.68 -1.78
C PHE A 155 17.31 -6.62 -3.10
N LEU A 156 17.59 -7.77 -3.73
CA LEU A 156 18.24 -7.83 -5.02
C LEU A 156 17.41 -7.15 -6.11
N GLY A 157 16.10 -7.38 -6.16
CA GLY A 157 15.21 -6.69 -7.10
C GLY A 157 15.22 -5.18 -6.92
N ALA A 158 15.31 -4.69 -5.67
CA ALA A 158 15.44 -3.26 -5.39
C ALA A 158 16.77 -2.69 -5.90
N LEU A 159 17.87 -3.41 -5.73
CA LEU A 159 19.19 -3.02 -6.26
C LEU A 159 19.16 -2.95 -7.78
N ILE A 160 18.62 -3.97 -8.44
CA ILE A 160 18.51 -4.03 -9.91
C ILE A 160 17.75 -2.82 -10.44
N ILE A 161 16.61 -2.50 -9.83
CA ILE A 161 15.82 -1.32 -10.22
C ILE A 161 16.58 -0.02 -9.95
N SER A 162 17.31 0.08 -8.84
CA SER A 162 18.08 1.27 -8.52
C SER A 162 19.19 1.56 -9.54
N GLN A 163 19.68 0.52 -10.22
CA GLN A 163 20.64 0.62 -11.32
C GLN A 163 19.97 0.87 -12.70
N GLY A 164 18.66 1.05 -12.74
CA GLY A 164 17.94 1.36 -13.98
C GLY A 164 17.45 0.15 -14.78
N PHE A 165 17.60 -1.07 -14.26
CA PHE A 165 17.14 -2.28 -14.94
C PHE A 165 15.69 -2.60 -14.55
N TYR A 166 14.75 -2.40 -15.48
CA TYR A 166 13.29 -2.52 -15.21
C TYR A 166 12.62 -3.70 -15.92
N SER A 167 13.37 -4.45 -16.77
CA SER A 167 12.80 -5.53 -17.59
C SER A 167 13.55 -6.85 -17.41
N LYS A 168 12.90 -7.95 -17.80
CA LYS A 168 13.52 -9.29 -17.84
C LYS A 168 14.74 -9.30 -18.78
N THR A 169 14.64 -8.65 -19.92
CA THR A 169 15.72 -8.54 -20.92
C THR A 169 16.96 -7.86 -20.34
N ALA A 170 16.74 -6.78 -19.56
CA ALA A 170 17.83 -6.09 -18.88
C ALA A 170 18.57 -6.98 -17.86
N ILE A 171 17.84 -7.89 -17.18
CA ILE A 171 18.45 -8.84 -16.23
C ILE A 171 19.23 -9.94 -16.96
N GLN A 172 18.73 -10.42 -18.11
CA GLN A 172 19.46 -11.38 -18.92
C GLN A 172 20.79 -10.81 -19.40
N GLN A 173 20.83 -9.54 -19.80
CA GLN A 173 22.07 -8.84 -20.14
C GLN A 173 23.09 -8.78 -18.99
N LEU A 174 22.62 -8.70 -17.73
CA LEU A 174 23.51 -8.75 -16.55
C LEU A 174 24.13 -10.15 -16.32
N SER A 175 23.48 -11.22 -16.77
CA SER A 175 23.97 -12.58 -16.62
C SER A 175 24.90 -13.05 -17.76
N GLU A 176 24.94 -12.28 -18.86
CA GLU A 176 25.74 -12.56 -20.04
C GLU A 176 27.07 -11.77 -20.05
N ASN A 177 27.25 -10.83 -19.12
CA ASN A 177 28.49 -10.09 -18.86
C ASN A 177 29.21 -10.62 -17.60
#